data_dad1aebf21db3d0725b622156cfc0646
#
_entry.id   dad1aebf21db3d0725b622156cfc0646
#
_cell.length_a   1.000
_cell.length_b   1.000
_cell.length_c   1.000
_cell.angle_alpha   90.00
_cell.angle_beta   90.00
_cell.angle_gamma   90.00
#
_symmetry.space_group_name_H-M   'P 1'
#
loop_
_entity.id
_entity.type
_entity.pdbx_description
1 polymer ?
#
loop_
_entity_poly.entity_id
_entity_poly.type
_entity_poly.pdbx_seq_one_letter_code
_entity_poly.pdbx_strand_id
1 'polypeptide(L)'
;MRSRVTVHFAAWMFLSFVFFGWAVPDASIGLATNKYTAEVAKFAALPAPQPGGVLLVGSSNFRKWSNVVKDLAPLPVTNRAFGGSQTSHQLMFFDQVVPPCRPGLIVWYCGSNDIKAKKDAASILGRTEEWISRVKQMDPSVGVLLVSVIRAPQKHRDSQIDVVDAVNRGYEEIAKRKEGVFYLDVNPALQNSAGDSKAELYVEDGLHLNVEGYHQMATLLKPAIEKVWGKKPNQ
;
A
#
# COMPACT_ATOMS: atom_id res chain seq x y z
N MET A 1 28.46 -75.36 26.36
CA MET A 1 27.87 -74.21 27.05
C MET A 1 28.34 -72.99 26.31
N ARG A 2 27.45 -72.40 25.50
CA ARG A 2 27.69 -71.09 24.79
C ARG A 2 26.58 -70.17 25.25
N SER A 3 26.96 -69.18 26.05
CA SER A 3 26.06 -68.09 26.51
C SER A 3 25.82 -67.05 25.38
N ARG A 4 24.57 -66.78 25.07
CA ARG A 4 24.16 -65.69 24.14
C ARG A 4 23.99 -64.44 24.95
N VAL A 5 24.73 -63.40 24.58
CA VAL A 5 24.57 -62.05 25.08
C VAL A 5 23.54 -61.35 24.21
N THR A 6 22.43 -60.93 24.79
CA THR A 6 21.36 -60.17 24.11
C THR A 6 21.65 -58.69 24.33
N VAL A 7 21.93 -57.96 23.24
CA VAL A 7 22.13 -56.51 23.26
C VAL A 7 20.78 -55.86 23.01
N HIS A 8 20.29 -55.02 23.95
CA HIS A 8 19.08 -54.21 23.80
C HIS A 8 19.49 -52.86 23.23
N PHE A 9 19.02 -52.54 22.02
CA PHE A 9 19.09 -51.19 21.46
C PHE A 9 17.92 -50.38 21.98
N ALA A 10 18.21 -49.35 22.78
CA ALA A 10 17.23 -48.37 23.17
C ALA A 10 17.17 -47.28 22.07
N ALA A 11 16.05 -47.21 21.38
CA ALA A 11 15.79 -46.12 20.40
C ALA A 11 15.35 -44.87 21.14
N TRP A 12 16.18 -43.84 21.04
CA TRP A 12 15.85 -42.47 21.51
C TRP A 12 15.05 -41.78 20.41
N MET A 13 13.73 -41.62 20.63
CA MET A 13 12.90 -40.71 19.81
C MET A 13 13.18 -39.27 20.21
N PHE A 14 13.84 -38.51 19.34
CA PHE A 14 13.88 -37.06 19.45
C PHE A 14 12.54 -36.47 19.04
N LEU A 15 11.76 -35.98 20.00
CA LEU A 15 10.56 -35.19 19.76
C LEU A 15 11.01 -33.77 19.43
N SER A 16 11.01 -33.39 18.15
CA SER A 16 11.23 -32.02 17.72
C SER A 16 9.98 -31.19 18.02
N PHE A 17 10.03 -30.40 19.08
CA PHE A 17 9.01 -29.38 19.36
C PHE A 17 9.19 -28.22 18.35
N VAL A 18 8.30 -28.17 17.36
CA VAL A 18 8.13 -27.00 16.50
C VAL A 18 7.41 -25.94 17.34
N PHE A 19 8.16 -24.94 17.81
CA PHE A 19 7.58 -23.77 18.40
C PHE A 19 6.85 -22.97 17.30
N PHE A 20 5.54 -23.13 17.21
CA PHE A 20 4.68 -22.16 16.55
C PHE A 20 4.72 -20.88 17.37
N GLY A 21 5.56 -19.93 16.98
CA GLY A 21 5.55 -18.59 17.56
C GLY A 21 4.20 -17.94 17.24
N TRP A 22 3.32 -17.89 18.20
CA TRP A 22 2.14 -17.03 18.14
C TRP A 22 2.64 -15.58 18.13
N ALA A 23 2.49 -14.91 16.98
CA ALA A 23 2.70 -13.48 16.91
C ALA A 23 1.74 -12.81 17.91
N VAL A 24 2.30 -12.17 18.93
CA VAL A 24 1.53 -11.36 19.88
C VAL A 24 0.88 -10.23 19.07
N PRO A 25 -0.46 -10.08 19.08
CA PRO A 25 -1.10 -8.97 18.39
C PRO A 25 -0.53 -7.65 18.92
N ASP A 26 -0.09 -6.79 18.02
CA ASP A 26 0.41 -5.46 18.38
C ASP A 26 -0.75 -4.67 19.05
N ALA A 27 -0.62 -4.42 20.36
CA ALA A 27 -1.64 -3.72 21.13
C ALA A 27 -1.93 -2.30 20.62
N SER A 28 -1.03 -1.72 19.81
CA SER A 28 -1.25 -0.44 19.13
C SER A 28 -2.35 -0.54 18.05
N ILE A 29 -2.62 -1.73 17.55
CA ILE A 29 -3.67 -1.99 16.55
C ILE A 29 -5.07 -1.82 17.16
N GLY A 30 -5.27 -2.21 18.42
CA GLY A 30 -6.59 -2.17 19.09
C GLY A 30 -7.17 -0.77 19.29
N LEU A 31 -6.36 0.24 19.59
CA LEU A 31 -6.79 1.63 19.76
C LEU A 31 -7.01 2.37 18.43
N ALA A 32 -6.24 1.99 17.38
CA ALA A 32 -6.40 2.54 16.03
C ALA A 32 -7.66 1.99 15.32
N THR A 33 -8.14 0.80 15.68
CA THR A 33 -9.29 0.16 15.02
C THR A 33 -10.57 0.96 15.13
N ASN A 34 -10.88 1.57 16.28
CA ASN A 34 -12.12 2.33 16.48
C ASN A 34 -12.22 3.53 15.52
N LYS A 35 -11.13 4.26 15.28
CA LYS A 35 -11.12 5.40 14.37
C LYS A 35 -11.31 4.95 12.92
N TYR A 36 -10.55 3.97 12.47
CA TYR A 36 -10.61 3.49 11.08
C TYR A 36 -11.86 2.67 10.82
N THR A 37 -12.34 1.90 11.79
CA THR A 37 -13.61 1.15 11.68
C THR A 37 -14.76 2.09 11.34
N ALA A 38 -14.88 3.23 12.05
CA ALA A 38 -15.92 4.20 11.77
C ALA A 38 -15.76 4.92 10.41
N GLU A 39 -14.50 5.16 9.98
CA GLU A 39 -14.22 5.78 8.68
C GLU A 39 -14.51 4.81 7.52
N VAL A 40 -14.06 3.56 7.63
CA VAL A 40 -14.25 2.52 6.62
C VAL A 40 -15.72 2.09 6.52
N ALA A 41 -16.44 2.01 7.64
CA ALA A 41 -17.88 1.69 7.65
C ALA A 41 -18.71 2.67 6.79
N LYS A 42 -18.27 3.94 6.66
CA LYS A 42 -18.93 4.92 5.80
C LYS A 42 -18.89 4.53 4.31
N PHE A 43 -17.89 3.75 3.90
CA PHE A 43 -17.79 3.31 2.50
C PHE A 43 -18.93 2.39 2.09
N ALA A 44 -19.48 1.60 3.02
CA ALA A 44 -20.63 0.74 2.76
C ALA A 44 -21.93 1.52 2.46
N ALA A 45 -22.03 2.76 2.96
CA ALA A 45 -23.18 3.64 2.71
C ALA A 45 -23.07 4.42 1.40
N LEU A 46 -21.90 4.38 0.72
CA LEU A 46 -21.72 5.05 -0.57
C LEU A 46 -22.27 4.18 -1.71
N PRO A 47 -22.74 4.80 -2.81
CA PRO A 47 -23.12 4.04 -4.00
C PRO A 47 -22.00 3.09 -4.45
N ALA A 48 -22.40 1.88 -4.87
CA ALA A 48 -21.46 0.93 -5.44
C ALA A 48 -20.82 1.55 -6.71
N PRO A 49 -19.50 1.53 -6.84
CA PRO A 49 -18.83 2.06 -8.02
C PRO A 49 -19.08 1.16 -9.23
N GLN A 50 -18.86 1.71 -10.42
CA GLN A 50 -18.91 0.93 -11.66
C GLN A 50 -17.85 -0.19 -11.62
N PRO A 51 -18.24 -1.45 -11.86
CA PRO A 51 -17.29 -2.56 -11.93
C PRO A 51 -16.22 -2.34 -13.00
N GLY A 52 -15.00 -2.79 -12.71
CA GLY A 52 -13.86 -2.63 -13.61
C GLY A 52 -13.26 -1.22 -13.64
N GLY A 53 -13.76 -0.30 -12.80
CA GLY A 53 -13.22 1.05 -12.68
C GLY A 53 -11.85 1.13 -11.97
N VAL A 54 -11.41 2.34 -11.71
CA VAL A 54 -10.15 2.66 -11.04
C VAL A 54 -10.40 2.96 -9.58
N LEU A 55 -9.82 2.16 -8.68
CA LEU A 55 -9.95 2.33 -7.24
C LEU A 55 -8.69 2.94 -6.63
N LEU A 56 -8.78 4.11 -6.02
CA LEU A 56 -7.72 4.68 -5.21
C LEU A 56 -7.83 4.17 -3.78
N VAL A 57 -6.77 3.56 -3.27
CA VAL A 57 -6.64 3.10 -1.88
C VAL A 57 -5.36 3.63 -1.25
N GLY A 58 -5.37 3.77 0.06
CA GLY A 58 -4.20 4.20 0.82
C GLY A 58 -4.53 5.23 1.88
N SER A 59 -3.65 6.20 2.05
CA SER A 59 -3.68 7.09 3.20
C SER A 59 -4.11 8.53 2.88
N SER A 60 -3.72 9.46 3.74
CA SER A 60 -4.28 10.82 3.80
C SER A 60 -4.08 11.66 2.54
N ASN A 61 -2.99 11.50 1.78
CA ASN A 61 -2.82 12.27 0.54
C ASN A 61 -3.89 11.90 -0.51
N PHE A 62 -4.30 10.63 -0.60
CA PHE A 62 -5.43 10.29 -1.47
C PHE A 62 -6.77 10.69 -0.83
N ARG A 63 -6.96 10.46 0.48
CA ARG A 63 -8.21 10.84 1.16
C ARG A 63 -8.52 12.33 1.07
N LYS A 64 -7.48 13.18 1.16
CA LYS A 64 -7.63 14.64 1.11
C LYS A 64 -7.75 15.21 -0.30
N TRP A 65 -7.59 14.39 -1.33
CA TRP A 65 -7.75 14.83 -2.73
C TRP A 65 -9.22 14.99 -3.09
N SER A 66 -9.80 16.13 -2.72
CA SER A 66 -11.24 16.41 -2.88
C SER A 66 -11.70 16.45 -4.34
N ASN A 67 -10.84 16.91 -5.24
CA ASN A 67 -11.15 17.06 -6.68
C ASN A 67 -10.72 15.87 -7.53
N VAL A 68 -10.34 14.72 -6.92
CA VAL A 68 -9.74 13.58 -7.63
C VAL A 68 -10.54 13.11 -8.85
N VAL A 69 -11.86 13.07 -8.76
CA VAL A 69 -12.74 12.67 -9.88
C VAL A 69 -12.66 13.66 -11.04
N LYS A 70 -12.60 14.96 -10.74
CA LYS A 70 -12.46 16.02 -11.75
C LYS A 70 -11.06 16.00 -12.37
N ASP A 71 -10.02 15.90 -11.54
CA ASP A 71 -8.63 15.99 -11.97
C ASP A 71 -8.21 14.79 -12.83
N LEU A 72 -8.81 13.62 -12.56
CA LEU A 72 -8.56 12.39 -13.31
C LEU A 72 -9.63 12.08 -14.39
N ALA A 73 -10.59 12.96 -14.60
CA ALA A 73 -11.60 12.75 -15.65
C ALA A 73 -10.96 12.53 -17.03
N PRO A 74 -11.50 11.66 -17.92
CA PRO A 74 -12.78 10.94 -17.81
C PRO A 74 -12.68 9.54 -17.15
N LEU A 75 -11.60 9.23 -16.43
CA LEU A 75 -11.43 7.92 -15.80
C LEU A 75 -12.52 7.66 -14.75
N PRO A 76 -13.09 6.43 -14.68
CA PRO A 76 -14.11 6.07 -13.70
C PRO A 76 -13.47 5.81 -12.32
N VAL A 77 -13.07 6.88 -11.64
CA VAL A 77 -12.31 6.84 -10.39
C VAL A 77 -13.22 6.75 -9.17
N THR A 78 -12.89 5.86 -8.27
CA THR A 78 -13.46 5.76 -6.92
C THR A 78 -12.37 5.89 -5.88
N ASN A 79 -12.52 6.77 -4.89
CA ASN A 79 -11.57 6.95 -3.82
C ASN A 79 -12.09 6.31 -2.52
N ARG A 80 -11.34 5.32 -1.99
CA ARG A 80 -11.58 4.62 -0.72
C ARG A 80 -10.37 4.72 0.21
N ALA A 81 -9.55 5.74 0.04
CA ALA A 81 -8.44 6.00 0.95
C ALA A 81 -8.94 6.52 2.30
N PHE A 82 -8.29 6.11 3.39
CA PHE A 82 -8.61 6.57 4.75
C PHE A 82 -7.39 7.13 5.47
N GLY A 83 -7.61 8.25 6.17
CA GLY A 83 -6.54 9.14 6.63
C GLY A 83 -5.71 8.54 7.77
N GLY A 84 -4.37 8.70 7.69
CA GLY A 84 -3.44 8.25 8.73
C GLY A 84 -3.18 6.74 8.72
N SER A 85 -3.74 5.99 7.77
CA SER A 85 -3.55 4.54 7.68
C SER A 85 -2.11 4.16 7.33
N GLN A 86 -1.66 3.06 7.93
CA GLN A 86 -0.44 2.33 7.63
C GLN A 86 -0.75 1.12 6.74
N THR A 87 0.28 0.47 6.22
CA THR A 87 0.15 -0.76 5.43
C THR A 87 -0.59 -1.88 6.19
N SER A 88 -0.36 -2.00 7.50
CA SER A 88 -1.10 -2.94 8.37
C SER A 88 -2.61 -2.65 8.44
N HIS A 89 -3.00 -1.39 8.45
CA HIS A 89 -4.42 -1.01 8.44
C HIS A 89 -5.07 -1.30 7.08
N GLN A 90 -4.33 -1.14 5.98
CA GLN A 90 -4.82 -1.50 4.64
C GLN A 90 -5.06 -3.01 4.52
N LEU A 91 -4.23 -3.85 5.15
CA LEU A 91 -4.44 -5.30 5.24
C LEU A 91 -5.67 -5.63 6.10
N MET A 92 -5.79 -4.99 7.27
CA MET A 92 -6.90 -5.22 8.21
C MET A 92 -8.28 -4.96 7.59
N PHE A 93 -8.39 -3.88 6.82
CA PHE A 93 -9.65 -3.43 6.23
C PHE A 93 -9.81 -3.83 4.75
N PHE A 94 -8.98 -4.74 4.25
CA PHE A 94 -8.99 -5.14 2.84
C PHE A 94 -10.38 -5.54 2.35
N ASP A 95 -11.06 -6.42 3.09
CA ASP A 95 -12.34 -7.00 2.68
C ASP A 95 -13.49 -5.97 2.64
N GLN A 96 -13.40 -4.91 3.45
CA GLN A 96 -14.37 -3.83 3.48
C GLN A 96 -14.10 -2.77 2.39
N VAL A 97 -12.84 -2.63 1.95
CA VAL A 97 -12.40 -1.55 1.05
C VAL A 97 -12.35 -2.00 -0.41
N VAL A 98 -11.78 -3.16 -0.70
CA VAL A 98 -11.41 -3.55 -2.06
C VAL A 98 -12.50 -4.36 -2.77
N PRO A 99 -12.94 -5.54 -2.29
CA PRO A 99 -13.88 -6.40 -2.99
C PRO A 99 -15.23 -5.74 -3.31
N PRO A 100 -15.81 -4.88 -2.44
CA PRO A 100 -17.08 -4.22 -2.77
C PRO A 100 -17.00 -3.29 -3.98
N CYS A 101 -15.80 -2.82 -4.33
CA CYS A 101 -15.60 -1.91 -5.46
C CYS A 101 -15.41 -2.63 -6.80
N ARG A 102 -15.13 -3.93 -6.82
CA ARG A 102 -14.88 -4.72 -8.04
C ARG A 102 -13.97 -3.98 -9.04
N PRO A 103 -12.77 -3.53 -8.63
CA PRO A 103 -11.91 -2.68 -9.45
C PRO A 103 -11.30 -3.45 -10.63
N GLY A 104 -11.02 -2.76 -11.74
CA GLY A 104 -10.15 -3.27 -12.81
C GLY A 104 -8.68 -2.85 -12.61
N LEU A 105 -8.48 -1.74 -11.93
CA LEU A 105 -7.17 -1.24 -11.54
C LEU A 105 -7.25 -0.65 -10.12
N ILE A 106 -6.25 -0.94 -9.31
CA ILE A 106 -6.08 -0.30 -8.00
C ILE A 106 -4.85 0.61 -8.05
N VAL A 107 -5.01 1.84 -7.59
CA VAL A 107 -3.92 2.81 -7.40
C VAL A 107 -3.64 2.89 -5.91
N TRP A 108 -2.44 2.49 -5.53
CA TRP A 108 -1.99 2.36 -4.14
C TRP A 108 -1.08 3.48 -3.72
N TYR A 109 -1.42 4.21 -2.66
CA TYR A 109 -0.56 5.17 -1.99
C TYR A 109 -0.54 4.94 -0.48
N CYS A 110 0.46 4.23 0.03
CA CYS A 110 0.64 3.95 1.46
C CYS A 110 2.13 3.90 1.83
N GLY A 111 2.47 3.83 3.11
CA GLY A 111 3.84 3.75 3.63
C GLY A 111 4.30 5.01 4.35
N SER A 112 3.81 6.20 4.00
CA SER A 112 4.23 7.46 4.64
C SER A 112 3.98 7.48 6.15
N ASN A 113 2.85 6.92 6.62
CA ASN A 113 2.54 6.83 8.06
C ASN A 113 3.29 5.72 8.76
N ASP A 114 3.64 4.64 8.06
CA ASP A 114 4.54 3.59 8.56
C ASP A 114 5.91 4.19 8.86
N ILE A 115 6.48 4.99 7.94
CA ILE A 115 7.75 5.70 8.10
C ILE A 115 7.67 6.68 9.29
N LYS A 116 6.57 7.45 9.41
CA LYS A 116 6.35 8.31 10.57
C LYS A 116 6.32 7.52 11.88
N ALA A 117 5.78 6.31 11.87
CA ALA A 117 5.76 5.37 13.00
C ALA A 117 7.07 4.58 13.14
N LYS A 118 8.16 5.00 12.48
CA LYS A 118 9.50 4.41 12.54
C LYS A 118 9.55 2.93 12.14
N LYS A 119 8.65 2.50 11.23
CA LYS A 119 8.74 1.18 10.61
C LYS A 119 9.82 1.22 9.52
N ASP A 120 10.61 0.16 9.43
CA ASP A 120 11.62 0.00 8.39
C ASP A 120 11.02 -0.31 7.02
N ALA A 121 11.81 -0.14 5.98
CA ALA A 121 11.37 -0.38 4.60
C ALA A 121 10.96 -1.84 4.38
N ALA A 122 11.67 -2.81 4.97
CA ALA A 122 11.37 -4.24 4.80
C ALA A 122 9.98 -4.59 5.32
N SER A 123 9.60 -4.08 6.50
CA SER A 123 8.26 -4.26 7.07
C SER A 123 7.17 -3.65 6.20
N ILE A 124 7.40 -2.47 5.62
CA ILE A 124 6.46 -1.78 4.72
C ILE A 124 6.28 -2.58 3.43
N LEU A 125 7.39 -3.00 2.82
CA LEU A 125 7.39 -3.77 1.57
C LEU A 125 6.74 -5.14 1.75
N GLY A 126 7.06 -5.87 2.82
CA GLY A 126 6.47 -7.17 3.11
C GLY A 126 4.94 -7.10 3.23
N ARG A 127 4.40 -6.11 3.95
CA ARG A 127 2.95 -5.89 4.05
C ARG A 127 2.32 -5.46 2.73
N THR A 128 3.02 -4.65 1.94
CA THR A 128 2.55 -4.26 0.60
C THR A 128 2.47 -5.48 -0.32
N GLU A 129 3.44 -6.37 -0.28
CA GLU A 129 3.42 -7.63 -1.06
C GLU A 129 2.31 -8.58 -0.60
N GLU A 130 2.08 -8.69 0.70
CA GLU A 130 0.96 -9.45 1.25
C GLU A 130 -0.38 -8.89 0.75
N TRP A 131 -0.52 -7.55 0.78
CA TRP A 131 -1.71 -6.88 0.28
C TRP A 131 -1.92 -7.12 -1.22
N ILE A 132 -0.87 -7.01 -2.04
CA ILE A 132 -0.92 -7.35 -3.47
C ILE A 132 -1.32 -8.81 -3.67
N SER A 133 -0.78 -9.72 -2.87
CA SER A 133 -1.12 -11.15 -2.95
C SER A 133 -2.61 -11.38 -2.68
N ARG A 134 -3.22 -10.68 -1.73
CA ARG A 134 -4.68 -10.72 -1.49
C ARG A 134 -5.48 -10.20 -2.68
N VAL A 135 -5.03 -9.11 -3.33
CA VAL A 135 -5.66 -8.62 -4.57
C VAL A 135 -5.63 -9.69 -5.65
N LYS A 136 -4.49 -10.33 -5.87
CA LYS A 136 -4.32 -11.36 -6.92
C LYS A 136 -5.06 -12.66 -6.60
N GLN A 137 -5.24 -12.99 -5.33
CA GLN A 137 -6.10 -14.11 -4.90
C GLN A 137 -7.59 -13.81 -5.11
N MET A 138 -8.00 -12.56 -4.89
CA MET A 138 -9.37 -12.12 -5.15
C MET A 138 -9.68 -12.14 -6.66
N ASP A 139 -8.81 -11.57 -7.48
CA ASP A 139 -8.91 -11.55 -8.94
C ASP A 139 -7.52 -11.29 -9.55
N PRO A 140 -6.91 -12.30 -10.22
CA PRO A 140 -5.58 -12.16 -10.83
C PRO A 140 -5.53 -11.12 -11.95
N SER A 141 -6.67 -10.76 -12.56
CA SER A 141 -6.76 -9.80 -13.66
C SER A 141 -6.67 -8.33 -13.19
N VAL A 142 -6.90 -8.07 -11.91
CA VAL A 142 -6.85 -6.71 -11.34
C VAL A 142 -5.42 -6.18 -11.38
N GLY A 143 -5.21 -5.05 -12.06
CA GLY A 143 -3.94 -4.33 -12.04
C GLY A 143 -3.69 -3.62 -10.70
N VAL A 144 -2.44 -3.46 -10.30
CA VAL A 144 -2.03 -2.66 -9.14
C VAL A 144 -0.96 -1.67 -9.56
N LEU A 145 -1.25 -0.36 -9.45
CA LEU A 145 -0.30 0.72 -9.67
C LEU A 145 0.20 1.23 -8.32
N LEU A 146 1.43 0.90 -7.98
CA LEU A 146 2.12 1.42 -6.79
C LEU A 146 2.60 2.84 -7.09
N VAL A 147 2.15 3.80 -6.29
CA VAL A 147 2.59 5.19 -6.35
C VAL A 147 3.67 5.42 -5.30
N SER A 148 4.73 6.09 -5.68
CA SER A 148 5.83 6.41 -4.76
C SER A 148 5.35 7.14 -3.51
N VAL A 149 5.97 6.85 -2.37
CA VAL A 149 5.86 7.69 -1.19
C VAL A 149 6.49 9.05 -1.51
N ILE A 150 5.74 10.12 -1.24
CA ILE A 150 6.16 11.48 -1.56
C ILE A 150 7.32 11.90 -0.65
N ARG A 151 8.39 12.46 -1.24
CA ARG A 151 9.55 13.07 -0.57
C ARG A 151 9.18 14.47 -0.04
N ALA A 152 8.13 14.55 0.76
CA ALA A 152 7.57 15.80 1.25
C ALA A 152 8.57 16.59 2.12
N PRO A 153 8.46 17.93 2.21
CA PRO A 153 9.30 18.75 3.09
C PRO A 153 9.35 18.24 4.54
N GLN A 154 8.23 17.73 5.06
CA GLN A 154 8.16 17.11 6.40
C GLN A 154 9.10 15.89 6.52
N LYS A 155 9.25 15.08 5.46
CA LYS A 155 10.14 13.91 5.47
C LYS A 155 11.61 14.30 5.56
N HIS A 156 11.99 15.41 4.92
CA HIS A 156 13.32 15.99 5.04
C HIS A 156 13.57 16.50 6.46
N ARG A 157 12.65 17.30 7.04
CA ARG A 157 12.77 17.79 8.41
C ARG A 157 12.91 16.69 9.44
N ASP A 158 12.21 15.57 9.24
CA ASP A 158 12.19 14.44 10.17
C ASP A 158 13.30 13.40 9.89
N SER A 159 14.23 13.71 8.96
CA SER A 159 15.35 12.80 8.57
C SER A 159 14.85 11.42 8.12
N GLN A 160 13.75 11.37 7.34
CA GLN A 160 13.08 10.14 6.90
C GLN A 160 13.30 9.82 5.42
N ILE A 161 14.06 10.63 4.68
CA ILE A 161 14.21 10.51 3.22
C ILE A 161 14.85 9.19 2.81
N ASP A 162 15.87 8.73 3.54
CA ASP A 162 16.53 7.46 3.22
C ASP A 162 15.56 6.27 3.26
N VAL A 163 14.63 6.27 4.24
CA VAL A 163 13.59 5.23 4.33
C VAL A 163 12.54 5.41 3.24
N VAL A 164 12.15 6.65 2.90
CA VAL A 164 11.25 6.93 1.76
C VAL A 164 11.85 6.36 0.48
N ASP A 165 13.13 6.64 0.21
CA ASP A 165 13.82 6.18 -0.99
C ASP A 165 13.97 4.65 -1.02
N ALA A 166 14.24 4.03 0.13
CA ALA A 166 14.30 2.57 0.24
C ALA A 166 12.95 1.92 -0.08
N VAL A 167 11.84 2.50 0.42
CA VAL A 167 10.48 2.02 0.11
C VAL A 167 10.17 2.22 -1.38
N ASN A 168 10.50 3.36 -1.95
CA ASN A 168 10.23 3.66 -3.37
C ASN A 168 11.01 2.72 -4.30
N ARG A 169 12.29 2.48 -4.04
CA ARG A 169 13.07 1.45 -4.76
C ARG A 169 12.45 0.07 -4.61
N GLY A 170 11.99 -0.29 -3.40
CA GLY A 170 11.31 -1.57 -3.17
C GLY A 170 10.01 -1.70 -3.95
N TYR A 171 9.21 -0.64 -4.07
CA TYR A 171 7.99 -0.63 -4.90
C TYR A 171 8.31 -0.84 -6.38
N GLU A 172 9.36 -0.19 -6.89
CA GLU A 172 9.82 -0.40 -8.25
C GLU A 172 10.25 -1.85 -8.49
N GLU A 173 11.01 -2.46 -7.57
CA GLU A 173 11.44 -3.85 -7.67
C GLU A 173 10.26 -4.85 -7.57
N ILE A 174 9.26 -4.56 -6.73
CA ILE A 174 8.02 -5.35 -6.70
C ILE A 174 7.32 -5.32 -8.06
N ALA A 175 7.21 -4.15 -8.67
CA ALA A 175 6.58 -3.99 -9.97
C ALA A 175 7.33 -4.71 -11.09
N LYS A 176 8.69 -4.73 -11.06
CA LYS A 176 9.51 -5.45 -12.06
C LYS A 176 9.31 -6.97 -12.01
N ARG A 177 9.02 -7.55 -10.85
CA ARG A 177 8.97 -9.02 -10.66
C ARG A 177 7.57 -9.60 -10.53
N LYS A 178 6.53 -8.77 -10.39
CA LYS A 178 5.14 -9.25 -10.25
C LYS A 178 4.29 -8.80 -11.45
N GLU A 179 3.73 -9.78 -12.16
CA GLU A 179 2.84 -9.52 -13.28
C GLU A 179 1.60 -8.74 -12.84
N GLY A 180 1.19 -7.77 -13.68
CA GLY A 180 0.04 -6.92 -13.40
C GLY A 180 0.25 -5.97 -12.21
N VAL A 181 1.50 -5.76 -11.79
CA VAL A 181 1.90 -4.73 -10.83
C VAL A 181 2.78 -3.71 -11.55
N PHE A 182 2.52 -2.44 -11.32
CA PHE A 182 3.17 -1.32 -11.98
C PHE A 182 3.67 -0.34 -10.92
N TYR A 183 4.63 0.49 -11.27
CA TYR A 183 5.15 1.55 -10.39
C TYR A 183 5.12 2.89 -11.10
N LEU A 184 4.79 3.93 -10.35
CA LEU A 184 4.88 5.33 -10.77
C LEU A 184 5.56 6.14 -9.69
N ASP A 185 6.67 6.79 -10.05
CA ASP A 185 7.25 7.85 -9.23
C ASP A 185 6.57 9.18 -9.54
N VAL A 186 5.87 9.74 -8.54
CA VAL A 186 5.22 11.07 -8.65
C VAL A 186 6.09 12.20 -8.14
N ASN A 187 7.24 11.90 -7.52
CA ASN A 187 8.14 12.92 -6.95
C ASN A 187 8.66 13.94 -7.97
N PRO A 188 8.97 13.54 -9.24
CA PRO A 188 9.43 14.52 -10.23
C PRO A 188 8.46 15.67 -10.48
N ALA A 189 7.15 15.48 -10.36
CA ALA A 189 6.17 16.55 -10.49
C ALA A 189 6.17 17.53 -9.29
N LEU A 190 6.63 17.03 -8.13
CA LEU A 190 6.58 17.74 -6.84
C LEU A 190 7.93 18.32 -6.42
N GLN A 191 8.97 18.18 -7.26
CA GLN A 191 10.34 18.61 -7.00
C GLN A 191 10.80 19.65 -8.03
N ASN A 192 11.78 20.46 -7.63
CA ASN A 192 12.52 21.33 -8.53
C ASN A 192 13.61 20.53 -9.28
N SER A 193 14.36 21.20 -10.16
CA SER A 193 15.45 20.58 -10.94
C SER A 193 16.62 20.08 -10.09
N ALA A 194 16.77 20.56 -8.85
CA ALA A 194 17.78 20.08 -7.89
C ALA A 194 17.30 18.86 -7.09
N GLY A 195 16.04 18.43 -7.26
CA GLY A 195 15.45 17.30 -6.53
C GLY A 195 14.86 17.67 -5.17
N ASP A 196 14.79 18.98 -4.85
CA ASP A 196 14.17 19.46 -3.62
C ASP A 196 12.65 19.56 -3.79
N SER A 197 11.92 19.25 -2.72
CA SER A 197 10.46 19.39 -2.70
C SER A 197 10.06 20.86 -2.84
N LYS A 198 9.16 21.15 -3.77
CA LYS A 198 8.55 22.48 -3.96
C LYS A 198 7.58 22.76 -2.81
N ALA A 199 8.03 23.52 -1.79
CA ALA A 199 7.26 23.76 -0.56
C ALA A 199 5.89 24.37 -0.84
N GLU A 200 5.77 25.19 -1.89
CA GLU A 200 4.54 25.84 -2.34
C GLU A 200 3.44 24.88 -2.83
N LEU A 201 3.76 23.61 -3.05
CA LEU A 201 2.79 22.56 -3.45
C LEU A 201 2.16 21.86 -2.24
N TYR A 202 2.54 22.23 -1.03
CA TYR A 202 2.08 21.61 0.20
C TYR A 202 1.30 22.59 1.06
N VAL A 203 0.44 22.07 1.93
CA VAL A 203 -0.15 22.85 3.00
C VAL A 203 0.89 23.08 4.11
N GLU A 204 0.56 23.91 5.11
CA GLU A 204 1.46 24.34 6.20
C GLU A 204 2.22 23.18 6.89
N ASP A 205 1.62 21.99 6.97
CA ASP A 205 2.28 20.83 7.62
C ASP A 205 3.49 20.29 6.81
N GLY A 206 3.62 20.68 5.54
CA GLY A 206 4.68 20.25 4.64
C GLY A 206 4.64 18.77 4.29
N LEU A 207 3.49 18.10 4.49
CA LEU A 207 3.27 16.68 4.20
C LEU A 207 2.14 16.46 3.20
N HIS A 208 1.02 17.19 3.38
CA HIS A 208 -0.13 17.03 2.53
C HIS A 208 -0.08 18.04 1.39
N LEU A 209 -0.47 17.58 0.22
CA LEU A 209 -0.55 18.43 -0.97
C LEU A 209 -1.68 19.45 -0.84
N ASN A 210 -1.47 20.64 -1.37
CA ASN A 210 -2.53 21.60 -1.64
C ASN A 210 -3.15 21.35 -3.03
N VAL A 211 -4.08 22.18 -3.46
CA VAL A 211 -4.79 22.02 -4.75
C VAL A 211 -3.81 21.95 -5.92
N GLU A 212 -2.83 22.83 -5.97
CA GLU A 212 -1.82 22.86 -7.03
C GLU A 212 -0.92 21.60 -6.98
N GLY A 213 -0.51 21.17 -5.79
CA GLY A 213 0.24 19.93 -5.61
C GLY A 213 -0.50 18.70 -6.16
N TYR A 214 -1.83 18.62 -5.96
CA TYR A 214 -2.65 17.56 -6.56
C TYR A 214 -2.72 17.69 -8.09
N HIS A 215 -2.85 18.90 -8.65
CA HIS A 215 -2.80 19.11 -10.09
C HIS A 215 -1.47 18.63 -10.67
N GLN A 216 -0.35 18.99 -10.06
CA GLN A 216 0.97 18.54 -10.49
C GLN A 216 1.10 17.00 -10.42
N MET A 217 0.65 16.37 -9.34
CA MET A 217 0.65 14.93 -9.23
C MET A 217 -0.24 14.27 -10.31
N ALA A 218 -1.38 14.87 -10.63
CA ALA A 218 -2.29 14.37 -11.66
C ALA A 218 -1.66 14.35 -13.05
N THR A 219 -0.73 15.27 -13.37
CA THR A 219 -0.03 15.30 -14.67
C THR A 219 0.75 14.02 -14.97
N LEU A 220 1.25 13.34 -13.93
CA LEU A 220 1.93 12.05 -14.06
C LEU A 220 0.98 10.87 -13.83
N LEU A 221 0.07 10.98 -12.86
CA LEU A 221 -0.77 9.87 -12.45
C LEU A 221 -1.83 9.51 -13.50
N LYS A 222 -2.48 10.52 -14.09
CA LYS A 222 -3.55 10.28 -15.08
C LYS A 222 -3.04 9.50 -16.29
N PRO A 223 -1.99 9.92 -17.02
CA PRO A 223 -1.50 9.15 -18.18
C PRO A 223 -0.95 7.78 -17.78
N ALA A 224 -0.39 7.62 -16.57
CA ALA A 224 0.04 6.32 -16.08
C ALA A 224 -1.16 5.37 -15.88
N ILE A 225 -2.25 5.87 -15.28
CA ILE A 225 -3.50 5.10 -15.12
C ILE A 225 -4.06 4.72 -16.51
N GLU A 226 -4.16 5.66 -17.43
CA GLU A 226 -4.67 5.42 -18.79
C GLU A 226 -3.87 4.32 -19.51
N LYS A 227 -2.54 4.38 -19.41
CA LYS A 227 -1.64 3.38 -19.99
C LYS A 227 -1.83 1.97 -19.41
N VAL A 228 -2.10 1.87 -18.10
CA VAL A 228 -2.21 0.57 -17.41
C VAL A 228 -3.63 0.03 -17.48
N TRP A 229 -4.62 0.88 -17.24
CA TRP A 229 -6.04 0.49 -17.22
C TRP A 229 -6.57 0.12 -18.61
N GLY A 230 -6.08 0.80 -19.66
CA GLY A 230 -6.42 0.50 -21.07
C GLY A 230 -5.83 -0.80 -21.61
N LYS A 231 -4.88 -1.41 -20.91
CA LYS A 231 -4.22 -2.68 -21.27
C LYS A 231 -4.89 -3.91 -20.65
N LYS A 232 -6.24 -3.93 -20.56
CA LYS A 232 -6.91 -5.18 -20.21
C LYS A 232 -6.46 -6.25 -21.20
N PRO A 233 -6.00 -7.44 -20.74
CA PRO A 233 -5.88 -8.57 -21.65
C PRO A 233 -7.26 -8.78 -22.29
N ASN A 234 -7.29 -8.92 -23.58
CA ASN A 234 -8.50 -9.06 -24.41
C ASN A 234 -9.49 -9.99 -23.73
N GLN A 235 -10.71 -9.48 -23.56
CA GLN A 235 -11.88 -10.32 -23.30
C GLN A 235 -12.12 -11.23 -24.48
#